data_01c7bc7a6240e6e523e8261063bc2a2a
#
_entry.id   01c7bc7a6240e6e523e8261063bc2a2a
#
_cell.length_a   1.000
_cell.length_b   1.000
_cell.length_c   1.000
_cell.angle_alpha   90.00
_cell.angle_beta   90.00
_cell.angle_gamma   90.00
#
_symmetry.space_group_name_H-M   'P 1'
#
loop_
_entity.id
_entity.type
_entity.pdbx_description
1 polymer ?
#
loop_
_entity_poly.entity_id
_entity_poly.type
_entity_poly.pdbx_seq_one_letter_code
_entity_poly.pdbx_strand_id
1 'polypeptide(L)'
;MRFDTSSTEDDVEINLTALIDVVFTLIIFFVVTTSFNNRSALKITLPSSQASQQEQRVKPLVILVDKSGNYFVGDTALVRSDLSSLKEAISQQAGSDKERTIVIQADAKTSHQSVITAMDAIGQLGFSKLSIATAPEKKQ
;
A
#
# COMPACT_ATOMS: atom_id res chain seq x y z
N MET A 1 15.32 60.48 51.27
CA MET A 1 15.65 59.12 50.80
C MET A 1 14.60 58.68 49.82
N ARG A 2 14.93 58.72 48.57
CA ARG A 2 14.08 58.19 47.52
C ARG A 2 14.49 56.75 47.28
N PHE A 3 13.63 55.80 47.59
CA PHE A 3 13.75 54.42 47.22
C PHE A 3 13.14 54.29 45.80
N ASP A 4 14.01 54.29 44.82
CA ASP A 4 13.62 53.94 43.48
C ASP A 4 13.48 52.43 43.39
N THR A 5 12.25 51.99 43.61
CA THR A 5 11.86 50.59 43.32
C THR A 5 11.63 50.52 41.82
N SER A 6 12.69 50.40 41.05
CA SER A 6 12.58 49.91 39.71
C SER A 6 12.31 48.39 39.81
N SER A 7 11.05 48.05 39.90
CA SER A 7 10.62 46.69 39.59
C SER A 7 10.81 46.49 38.11
N THR A 8 11.95 45.92 37.71
CA THR A 8 12.06 45.27 36.44
C THR A 8 11.09 44.10 36.45
N GLU A 9 9.85 44.37 36.03
CA GLU A 9 9.02 43.31 35.57
C GLU A 9 9.74 42.73 34.36
N ASP A 10 10.42 41.61 34.52
CA ASP A 10 10.82 40.77 33.45
C ASP A 10 9.52 40.30 32.77
N ASP A 11 9.03 41.12 31.85
CA ASP A 11 8.02 40.69 30.89
C ASP A 11 8.63 39.54 30.12
N VAL A 12 8.29 38.35 30.55
CA VAL A 12 8.54 37.14 29.75
C VAL A 12 7.66 37.26 28.53
N GLU A 13 8.17 38.01 27.55
CA GLU A 13 7.57 38.03 26.22
C GLU A 13 7.64 36.63 25.64
N ILE A 14 6.54 35.89 25.83
CA ILE A 14 6.38 34.64 25.10
C ILE A 14 6.35 34.94 23.63
N ASN A 15 7.42 34.58 22.94
CA ASN A 15 7.51 34.78 21.52
C ASN A 15 6.55 33.83 20.81
N LEU A 16 5.34 34.32 20.53
CA LEU A 16 4.29 33.56 19.85
C LEU A 16 4.74 33.08 18.48
N THR A 17 5.59 33.81 17.80
CA THR A 17 6.15 33.42 16.50
C THR A 17 6.96 32.13 16.62
N ALA A 18 7.79 32.02 17.64
CA ALA A 18 8.57 30.80 17.88
C ALA A 18 7.66 29.61 18.22
N LEU A 19 6.62 29.86 19.01
CA LEU A 19 5.64 28.82 19.36
C LEU A 19 4.87 28.32 18.13
N ILE A 20 4.42 29.23 17.28
CA ILE A 20 3.72 28.90 16.04
C ILE A 20 4.63 28.12 15.11
N ASP A 21 5.88 28.47 15.00
CA ASP A 21 6.85 27.75 14.16
C ASP A 21 7.03 26.31 14.62
N VAL A 22 7.20 26.08 15.92
CA VAL A 22 7.32 24.72 16.47
C VAL A 22 6.06 23.91 16.21
N VAL A 23 4.87 24.46 16.45
CA VAL A 23 3.60 23.78 16.19
C VAL A 23 3.43 23.48 14.70
N PHE A 24 3.75 24.45 13.85
CA PHE A 24 3.65 24.27 12.40
C PHE A 24 4.61 23.19 11.88
N THR A 25 5.83 23.16 12.38
CA THR A 25 6.82 22.13 12.04
C THR A 25 6.33 20.73 12.48
N LEU A 26 5.74 20.62 13.68
CA LEU A 26 5.16 19.37 14.14
C LEU A 26 4.00 18.91 13.26
N ILE A 27 3.13 19.81 12.86
CA ILE A 27 2.01 19.50 11.97
C ILE A 27 2.52 18.99 10.63
N ILE A 28 3.49 19.66 10.03
CA ILE A 28 4.12 19.22 8.77
C ILE A 28 4.76 17.85 8.95
N PHE A 29 5.45 17.64 10.05
CA PHE A 29 6.08 16.36 10.35
C PHE A 29 5.04 15.24 10.41
N PHE A 30 3.95 15.43 11.14
CA PHE A 30 2.86 14.45 11.21
C PHE A 30 2.21 14.21 9.85
N VAL A 31 1.97 15.26 9.07
CA VAL A 31 1.40 15.14 7.74
C VAL A 31 2.30 14.33 6.81
N VAL A 32 3.61 14.57 6.85
CA VAL A 32 4.57 13.85 6.01
C VAL A 32 4.74 12.40 6.45
N THR A 33 4.71 12.15 7.76
CA THR A 33 4.87 10.80 8.31
C THR A 33 3.58 9.99 8.28
N THR A 34 2.43 10.65 8.11
CA THR A 34 1.18 9.95 7.90
C THR A 34 1.19 9.34 6.50
N SER A 35 1.69 8.14 6.40
CA SER A 35 1.48 7.32 5.22
C SER A 35 -0.01 7.05 5.11
N PHE A 36 -0.66 7.71 4.15
CA PHE A 36 -2.01 7.35 3.76
C PHE A 36 -1.96 5.94 3.16
N ASN A 37 -2.02 4.96 4.03
CA ASN A 37 -2.44 3.63 3.62
C ASN A 37 -3.92 3.75 3.22
N ASN A 38 -4.16 4.29 2.04
CA ASN A 38 -5.43 4.16 1.38
C ASN A 38 -5.61 2.68 0.99
N ARG A 39 -5.73 1.84 2.00
CA ARG A 39 -6.48 0.62 1.84
C ARG A 39 -7.93 1.07 1.75
N SER A 40 -8.33 1.44 0.57
CA SER A 40 -9.75 1.52 0.23
C SER A 40 -10.30 0.10 0.33
N ALA A 41 -10.47 -0.35 1.56
CA ALA A 41 -11.40 -1.41 1.84
C ALA A 41 -12.77 -0.80 1.56
N LEU A 42 -13.18 -0.80 0.30
CA LEU A 42 -14.58 -0.71 -0.06
C LEU A 42 -15.24 -1.90 0.62
N LYS A 43 -15.66 -1.71 1.88
CA LYS A 43 -16.67 -2.56 2.47
C LYS A 43 -17.96 -2.31 1.71
N ILE A 44 -18.09 -2.94 0.57
CA ILE A 44 -19.39 -3.10 -0.06
C ILE A 44 -20.11 -4.07 0.84
N THR A 45 -20.98 -3.55 1.70
CA THR A 45 -21.93 -4.35 2.42
C THR A 45 -22.95 -4.80 1.36
N LEU A 46 -22.71 -5.95 0.77
CA LEU A 46 -23.70 -6.60 -0.06
C LEU A 46 -24.90 -6.94 0.83
N PRO A 47 -26.12 -6.56 0.44
CA PRO A 47 -27.30 -7.04 1.15
C PRO A 47 -27.28 -8.56 1.17
N SER A 48 -27.31 -9.12 2.34
CA SER A 48 -27.41 -10.56 2.56
C SER A 48 -28.75 -11.08 2.04
N SER A 49 -28.79 -11.48 0.78
CA SER A 49 -29.75 -12.46 0.38
C SER A 49 -29.23 -13.81 0.88
N GLN A 50 -29.97 -14.41 1.79
CA GLN A 50 -29.70 -15.74 2.32
C GLN A 50 -29.65 -16.73 1.17
N ALA A 51 -28.48 -17.08 0.76
CA ALA A 51 -28.21 -18.32 0.06
C ALA A 51 -26.87 -18.84 0.56
N SER A 52 -26.99 -19.58 1.68
CA SER A 52 -26.14 -20.73 2.00
C SER A 52 -25.06 -21.05 0.96
N GLN A 53 -23.91 -20.83 1.35
CA GLN A 53 -22.75 -21.69 1.42
C GLN A 53 -21.56 -20.79 1.71
N GLN A 54 -21.08 -20.89 2.92
CA GLN A 54 -19.73 -20.49 3.25
C GLN A 54 -18.80 -21.38 2.40
N GLU A 55 -18.68 -21.07 1.14
CA GLU A 55 -17.43 -21.30 0.48
C GLU A 55 -16.43 -20.46 1.25
N GLN A 56 -15.56 -21.10 1.97
CA GLN A 56 -14.37 -20.49 2.50
C GLN A 56 -13.74 -19.78 1.32
N ARG A 57 -14.00 -18.48 1.23
CA ARG A 57 -13.38 -17.64 0.21
C ARG A 57 -11.89 -17.61 0.53
N VAL A 58 -11.17 -18.51 -0.08
CA VAL A 58 -9.72 -18.47 -0.07
C VAL A 58 -9.35 -17.09 -0.57
N LYS A 59 -8.57 -16.36 0.24
CA LYS A 59 -8.15 -15.00 -0.12
C LYS A 59 -7.44 -15.03 -1.47
N PRO A 60 -7.74 -14.13 -2.39
CA PRO A 60 -7.01 -14.07 -3.65
C PRO A 60 -5.53 -13.81 -3.39
N LEU A 61 -4.68 -14.43 -4.19
CA LEU A 61 -3.25 -14.17 -4.17
C LEU A 61 -2.97 -12.92 -4.99
N VAL A 62 -2.37 -11.91 -4.38
CA VAL A 62 -2.06 -10.65 -5.04
C VAL A 62 -0.60 -10.66 -5.47
N ILE A 63 -0.37 -10.38 -6.74
CA ILE A 63 0.96 -10.15 -7.32
C ILE A 63 1.07 -8.66 -7.64
N LEU A 64 1.98 -7.98 -6.94
CA LEU A 64 2.28 -6.58 -7.20
C LEU A 64 3.43 -6.47 -8.19
N VAL A 65 3.30 -5.58 -9.16
CA VAL A 65 4.37 -5.22 -10.09
C VAL A 65 4.63 -3.73 -9.96
N ASP A 66 5.81 -3.38 -9.51
CA ASP A 66 6.17 -1.97 -9.35
C ASP A 66 6.58 -1.33 -10.68
N LYS A 67 6.79 -0.02 -10.66
CA LYS A 67 7.21 0.74 -11.85
C LYS A 67 8.55 0.30 -12.43
N SER A 68 9.39 -0.35 -11.64
CA SER A 68 10.71 -0.86 -12.05
C SER A 68 10.65 -2.30 -12.57
N GLY A 69 9.47 -2.93 -12.52
CA GLY A 69 9.28 -4.31 -12.95
C GLY A 69 9.60 -5.36 -11.90
N ASN A 70 9.73 -4.97 -10.63
CA ASN A 70 9.91 -5.92 -9.55
C ASN A 70 8.57 -6.54 -9.15
N TYR A 71 8.61 -7.81 -8.78
CA TYR A 71 7.45 -8.59 -8.39
C TYR A 71 7.40 -8.78 -6.88
N PHE A 72 6.19 -8.66 -6.34
CA PHE A 72 5.88 -9.00 -4.96
C PHE A 72 4.72 -9.99 -4.98
N VAL A 73 4.95 -11.19 -4.46
CA VAL A 73 3.92 -12.23 -4.39
C VAL A 73 3.44 -12.33 -2.95
N GLY A 74 2.20 -11.92 -2.70
CA GLY A 74 1.70 -11.79 -1.34
C GLY A 74 2.54 -10.78 -0.55
N ASP A 75 3.14 -11.23 0.54
CA ASP A 75 4.01 -10.40 1.38
C ASP A 75 5.50 -10.56 1.06
N THR A 76 5.84 -11.34 0.05
CA THR A 76 7.22 -11.69 -0.30
C THR A 76 7.71 -10.91 -1.50
N ALA A 77 8.79 -10.16 -1.35
CA ALA A 77 9.48 -9.52 -2.46
C ALA A 77 10.39 -10.52 -3.19
N LEU A 78 10.32 -10.58 -4.53
CA LEU A 78 11.23 -11.40 -5.32
C LEU A 78 12.56 -10.70 -5.48
N VAL A 79 13.64 -11.43 -5.25
CA VAL A 79 15.02 -10.94 -5.47
C VAL A 79 15.34 -10.89 -6.96
N ARG A 80 14.74 -11.80 -7.74
CA ARG A 80 14.89 -11.87 -9.20
C ARG A 80 13.55 -11.70 -9.88
N SER A 81 13.54 -10.92 -10.95
CA SER A 81 12.36 -10.64 -11.76
C SER A 81 12.24 -11.56 -12.98
N ASP A 82 12.76 -12.77 -12.88
CA ASP A 82 12.66 -13.76 -13.95
C ASP A 82 11.42 -14.65 -13.80
N LEU A 83 11.01 -15.25 -14.91
CA LEU A 83 9.83 -16.10 -14.97
C LEU A 83 9.89 -17.28 -14.00
N SER A 84 11.05 -17.93 -13.90
CA SER A 84 11.24 -19.10 -13.03
C SER A 84 11.06 -18.78 -11.55
N SER A 85 11.66 -17.69 -11.10
CA SER A 85 11.53 -17.23 -9.71
C SER A 85 10.09 -16.83 -9.39
N LEU A 86 9.40 -16.19 -10.32
CA LEU A 86 8.01 -15.81 -10.16
C LEU A 86 7.10 -17.03 -10.08
N LYS A 87 7.30 -18.04 -10.93
CA LYS A 87 6.55 -19.31 -10.89
C LYS A 87 6.74 -20.04 -9.57
N GLU A 88 7.98 -20.10 -9.09
CA GLU A 88 8.30 -20.74 -7.80
C GLU A 88 7.61 -20.01 -6.65
N ALA A 89 7.69 -18.70 -6.60
CA ALA A 89 7.04 -17.90 -5.55
C ALA A 89 5.51 -18.05 -5.55
N ILE A 90 4.89 -18.06 -6.71
CA ILE A 90 3.45 -18.28 -6.85
C ILE A 90 3.08 -19.69 -6.37
N SER A 91 3.85 -20.70 -6.75
CA SER A 91 3.60 -22.08 -6.33
C SER A 91 3.71 -22.26 -4.82
N GLN A 92 4.68 -21.60 -4.18
CA GLN A 92 4.83 -21.63 -2.73
C GLN A 92 3.69 -20.94 -1.99
N GLN A 93 3.20 -19.83 -2.50
CA GLN A 93 2.13 -19.04 -1.89
C GLN A 93 0.73 -19.61 -2.15
N ALA A 94 0.48 -20.08 -3.35
CA ALA A 94 -0.82 -20.58 -3.75
C ALA A 94 -1.03 -22.07 -3.41
N GLY A 95 0.04 -22.83 -3.23
CA GLY A 95 -0.02 -24.27 -3.03
C GLY A 95 -0.57 -25.01 -4.25
N SER A 96 -1.33 -26.07 -4.01
CA SER A 96 -1.92 -26.92 -5.07
C SER A 96 -3.32 -26.48 -5.52
N ASP A 97 -3.87 -25.42 -4.95
CA ASP A 97 -5.21 -24.93 -5.29
C ASP A 97 -5.18 -24.10 -6.57
N LYS A 98 -5.53 -24.75 -7.69
CA LYS A 98 -5.61 -24.10 -9.02
C LYS A 98 -6.89 -23.27 -9.23
N GLU A 99 -7.85 -23.40 -8.33
CA GLU A 99 -9.08 -22.62 -8.34
C GLU A 99 -8.93 -21.25 -7.64
N ARG A 100 -7.79 -21.04 -7.00
CA ARG A 100 -7.50 -19.78 -6.32
C ARG A 100 -7.44 -18.64 -7.32
N THR A 101 -8.10 -17.53 -7.01
CA THR A 101 -8.01 -16.32 -7.83
C THR A 101 -6.66 -15.64 -7.65
N ILE A 102 -6.01 -15.34 -8.74
CA ILE A 102 -4.78 -14.56 -8.78
C ILE A 102 -5.10 -13.13 -9.26
N VAL A 103 -4.67 -12.15 -8.53
CA VAL A 103 -4.86 -10.73 -8.88
C VAL A 103 -3.52 -10.10 -9.16
N ILE A 104 -3.32 -9.58 -10.35
CA ILE A 104 -2.14 -8.79 -10.70
C ILE A 104 -2.48 -7.32 -10.48
N GLN A 105 -1.73 -6.67 -9.58
CA GLN A 105 -1.79 -5.23 -9.38
C GLN A 105 -0.51 -4.61 -9.95
N ALA A 106 -0.63 -3.94 -11.07
CA ALA A 106 0.49 -3.30 -11.74
C ALA A 106 0.48 -1.79 -11.51
N ASP A 107 1.64 -1.23 -11.26
CA ASP A 107 1.81 0.22 -11.27
C ASP A 107 1.53 0.76 -12.68
N ALA A 108 0.91 1.95 -12.76
CA ALA A 108 0.57 2.56 -14.04
C ALA A 108 1.79 2.79 -14.95
N LYS A 109 2.96 2.91 -14.37
CA LYS A 109 4.24 3.15 -15.09
C LYS A 109 5.06 1.88 -15.31
N THR A 110 4.56 0.72 -14.89
CA THR A 110 5.28 -0.53 -15.14
C THR A 110 5.29 -0.86 -16.64
N SER A 111 6.31 -1.60 -17.08
CA SER A 111 6.36 -2.03 -18.46
C SER A 111 5.28 -3.07 -18.75
N HIS A 112 4.72 -3.00 -19.95
CA HIS A 112 3.77 -3.99 -20.43
C HIS A 112 4.36 -5.41 -20.41
N GLN A 113 5.65 -5.56 -20.72
CA GLN A 113 6.35 -6.84 -20.70
C GLN A 113 6.36 -7.48 -19.30
N SER A 114 6.50 -6.68 -18.24
CA SER A 114 6.47 -7.19 -16.86
C SER A 114 5.12 -7.81 -16.52
N VAL A 115 4.04 -7.19 -16.96
CA VAL A 115 2.67 -7.71 -16.78
C VAL A 115 2.48 -9.00 -17.56
N ILE A 116 2.92 -9.06 -18.81
CA ILE A 116 2.83 -10.26 -19.65
C ILE A 116 3.62 -11.42 -19.05
N THR A 117 4.80 -11.17 -18.54
CA THR A 117 5.61 -12.20 -17.84
C THR A 117 4.87 -12.78 -16.65
N ALA A 118 4.22 -11.93 -15.86
CA ALA A 118 3.40 -12.38 -14.74
C ALA A 118 2.20 -13.24 -15.21
N MET A 119 1.54 -12.83 -16.28
CA MET A 119 0.44 -13.60 -16.85
C MET A 119 0.90 -14.96 -17.38
N ASP A 120 2.04 -15.01 -18.03
CA ASP A 120 2.65 -16.26 -18.52
C ASP A 120 2.97 -17.22 -17.37
N ALA A 121 3.55 -16.71 -16.29
CA ALA A 121 3.86 -17.50 -15.10
C ALA A 121 2.59 -18.14 -14.53
N ILE A 122 1.52 -17.37 -14.40
CA ILE A 122 0.24 -17.83 -13.89
C ILE A 122 -0.39 -18.88 -14.83
N GLY A 123 -0.36 -18.62 -16.12
CA GLY A 123 -0.89 -19.54 -17.15
C GLY A 123 -0.15 -20.86 -17.19
N GLN A 124 1.17 -20.84 -17.10
CA GLN A 124 2.00 -22.06 -17.10
C GLN A 124 1.79 -22.90 -15.83
N LEU A 125 1.42 -22.30 -14.73
CA LEU A 125 1.08 -23.00 -13.49
C LEU A 125 -0.35 -23.59 -13.50
N GLY A 126 -1.17 -23.24 -14.46
CA GLY A 126 -2.50 -23.80 -14.67
C GLY A 126 -3.61 -23.12 -13.86
N PHE A 127 -3.41 -21.89 -13.40
CA PHE A 127 -4.48 -21.12 -12.78
C PHE A 127 -5.45 -20.57 -13.83
N SER A 128 -6.75 -20.73 -13.59
CA SER A 128 -7.79 -20.33 -14.53
C SER A 128 -8.45 -19.00 -14.18
N LYS A 129 -8.33 -18.57 -12.93
CA LYS A 129 -8.97 -17.34 -12.43
C LYS A 129 -7.92 -16.25 -12.27
N LEU A 130 -7.86 -15.34 -13.24
CA LEU A 130 -6.95 -14.21 -13.26
C LEU A 130 -7.72 -12.90 -13.34
N SER A 131 -7.36 -11.97 -12.50
CA SER A 131 -7.85 -10.59 -12.55
C SER A 131 -6.67 -9.62 -12.59
N ILE A 132 -6.82 -8.56 -13.36
CA ILE A 132 -5.80 -7.50 -13.46
C ILE A 132 -6.41 -6.21 -12.92
N ALA A 133 -5.75 -5.63 -11.94
CA ALA A 133 -6.08 -4.31 -11.42
C ALA A 133 -4.91 -3.35 -11.66
N THR A 134 -5.21 -2.20 -12.21
CA THR A 134 -4.23 -1.12 -12.31
C THR A 134 -4.41 -0.16 -11.16
N ALA A 135 -3.30 0.25 -10.54
CA ALA A 135 -3.36 1.30 -9.55
C ALA A 135 -3.83 2.59 -10.21
N PRO A 136 -4.81 3.31 -9.62
CA PRO A 136 -5.22 4.59 -10.17
C PRO A 136 -4.02 5.54 -10.14
N GLU A 137 -3.79 6.23 -11.26
CA GLU A 137 -2.80 7.28 -11.32
C GLU A 137 -3.18 8.37 -10.31
N LYS A 138 -2.30 8.61 -9.35
CA LYS A 138 -2.48 9.78 -8.48
C LYS A 138 -2.33 11.01 -9.36
N LYS A 139 -3.44 11.65 -9.69
CA LYS A 139 -3.42 12.99 -10.25
C LYS A 139 -2.75 13.91 -9.23
N GLN A 140 -1.59 14.38 -9.57
CA GLN A 140 -0.97 15.49 -8.88
C GLN A 140 -1.71 16.78 -9.20
#